data_632a3fba7c161ef326523992c4fa0820
#
_entry.id   632a3fba7c161ef326523992c4fa0820
#
_cell.length_a   1.000
_cell.length_b   1.000
_cell.length_c   1.000
_cell.angle_alpha   90.00
_cell.angle_beta   90.00
_cell.angle_gamma   90.00
#
_symmetry.space_group_name_H-M   'P 1'
#
loop_
_entity.id
_entity.type
_entity.pdbx_description
1 polymer ?
#
loop_
_entity_poly.entity_id
_entity_poly.type
_entity_poly.pdbx_seq_one_letter_code
_entity_poly.pdbx_strand_id
1 'polypeptide(L)'
;MKIQIINKAIKILSEDKFLKKLVDNYPTPKFEINNNYFDALSKSIIYQQLSGKVAKIIYTRFLKKFNHQNPNPNDFLNIEESKLKEIGLSWQKIKYIKNLSNFLIFVNF
;
A
#
# COMPACT_ATOMS: atom_id res chain seq x y z
N MET A 1 9.49 -6.79 21.07
CA MET A 1 10.17 -5.92 20.11
C MET A 1 9.29 -5.54 18.94
N LYS A 2 8.74 -6.51 18.24
CA LYS A 2 7.88 -6.23 17.06
C LYS A 2 6.62 -5.47 17.42
N ILE A 3 6.04 -5.72 18.59
CA ILE A 3 4.82 -5.03 19.04
C ILE A 3 5.07 -3.53 19.23
N GLN A 4 6.20 -3.17 19.83
CA GLN A 4 6.55 -1.75 20.03
C GLN A 4 6.80 -1.04 18.70
N ILE A 5 7.43 -1.73 17.76
CA ILE A 5 7.68 -1.20 16.43
C ILE A 5 6.36 -1.02 15.68
N ILE A 6 5.47 -2.01 15.76
CA ILE A 6 4.15 -1.94 15.14
C ILE A 6 3.33 -0.80 15.73
N ASN A 7 3.32 -0.66 17.07
CA ASN A 7 2.59 0.42 17.73
C ASN A 7 3.11 1.79 17.33
N LYS A 8 4.42 1.94 17.24
CA LYS A 8 5.03 3.19 16.80
C LYS A 8 4.67 3.51 15.35
N ALA A 9 4.70 2.50 14.48
CA ALA A 9 4.36 2.66 13.08
C ALA A 9 2.86 2.98 12.92
N ILE A 10 1.99 2.34 13.68
CA ILE A 10 0.56 2.63 13.69
C ILE A 10 0.32 4.07 14.16
N LYS A 11 1.09 4.54 15.15
CA LYS A 11 0.99 5.92 15.62
C LYS A 11 1.38 6.90 14.50
N ILE A 12 2.44 6.62 13.77
CA ILE A 12 2.86 7.43 12.63
C ILE A 12 1.78 7.43 11.54
N LEU A 13 1.22 6.28 11.23
CA LEU A 13 0.13 6.15 10.27
C LEU A 13 -1.16 6.80 10.72
N SER A 14 -1.40 6.90 12.04
CA SER A 14 -2.63 7.48 12.55
C SER A 14 -2.77 8.97 12.25
N GLU A 15 -1.68 9.62 11.85
CA GLU A 15 -1.70 10.99 11.35
C GLU A 15 -2.32 11.07 9.96
N ASP A 16 -2.34 9.97 9.22
CA ASP A 16 -3.04 9.86 7.94
C ASP A 16 -4.37 9.14 8.20
N LYS A 17 -5.45 9.91 8.21
CA LYS A 17 -6.79 9.38 8.52
C LYS A 17 -7.21 8.24 7.60
N PHE A 18 -6.80 8.31 6.35
CA PHE A 18 -7.15 7.29 5.37
C PHE A 18 -6.43 5.97 5.65
N LEU A 19 -5.12 6.03 5.85
CA LEU A 19 -4.33 4.83 6.16
C LEU A 19 -4.71 4.23 7.49
N LYS A 20 -5.04 5.06 8.48
CA LYS A 20 -5.52 4.58 9.76
C LYS A 20 -6.80 3.77 9.60
N LYS A 21 -7.76 4.29 8.85
CA LYS A 21 -9.02 3.58 8.60
C LYS A 21 -8.77 2.27 7.87
N LEU A 22 -7.84 2.25 6.94
CA LEU A 22 -7.47 1.05 6.20
C LEU A 22 -6.87 0.01 7.12
N VAL A 23 -5.91 0.42 7.96
CA VAL A 23 -5.23 -0.48 8.90
C VAL A 23 -6.20 -1.01 9.96
N ASP A 24 -7.12 -0.17 10.46
CA ASP A 24 -8.10 -0.58 11.46
C ASP A 24 -9.05 -1.67 10.97
N ASN A 25 -9.22 -1.81 9.68
CA ASN A 25 -10.06 -2.85 9.09
C ASN A 25 -9.36 -4.21 9.00
N TYR A 26 -8.08 -4.29 9.35
CA TYR A 26 -7.32 -5.53 9.33
C TYR A 26 -6.93 -5.92 10.75
N PRO A 27 -6.97 -7.22 11.09
CA PRO A 27 -6.65 -7.68 12.46
C PRO A 27 -5.16 -7.48 12.75
N THR A 28 -4.88 -6.49 13.58
CA THR A 28 -3.53 -6.06 13.92
C THR A 28 -2.65 -7.15 14.55
N PRO A 29 -3.15 -7.97 15.48
CA PRO A 29 -2.31 -8.99 16.12
C PRO A 29 -1.81 -10.06 15.16
N LYS A 30 -2.47 -10.22 14.02
CA LYS A 30 -2.11 -11.22 13.02
C LYS A 30 -1.47 -10.57 11.80
N PHE A 31 -0.89 -9.41 11.99
CA PHE A 31 -0.29 -8.64 10.90
C PHE A 31 1.00 -9.33 10.47
N GLU A 32 0.86 -10.37 9.66
CA GLU A 32 2.00 -10.97 8.99
C GLU A 32 2.39 -10.08 7.85
N ILE A 33 3.52 -9.44 8.00
CA ILE A 33 4.01 -8.49 7.00
C ILE A 33 4.63 -9.28 5.86
N ASN A 34 3.83 -9.55 4.87
CA ASN A 34 4.28 -10.22 3.66
C ASN A 34 3.76 -9.49 2.43
N ASN A 35 4.12 -9.97 1.26
CA ASN A 35 3.74 -9.34 0.00
C ASN A 35 2.24 -9.34 -0.23
N ASN A 36 1.52 -10.32 0.36
CA ASN A 36 0.06 -10.39 0.21
C ASN A 36 -0.63 -9.22 0.91
N TYR A 37 -0.11 -8.78 2.05
CA TYR A 37 -0.66 -7.59 2.72
C TYR A 37 -0.46 -6.35 1.89
N PHE A 38 0.72 -6.18 1.32
CA PHE A 38 0.98 -5.02 0.47
C PHE A 38 0.02 -5.01 -0.72
N ASP A 39 -0.14 -6.14 -1.39
CA ASP A 39 -1.04 -6.24 -2.54
C ASP A 39 -2.49 -5.93 -2.12
N ALA A 40 -2.98 -6.56 -1.06
CA ALA A 40 -4.35 -6.37 -0.59
C ALA A 40 -4.64 -4.92 -0.22
N LEU A 41 -3.73 -4.29 0.52
CA LEU A 41 -3.91 -2.91 0.96
C LEU A 41 -3.76 -1.92 -0.19
N SER A 42 -2.80 -2.15 -1.09
CA SER A 42 -2.62 -1.32 -2.28
C SER A 42 -3.85 -1.39 -3.18
N LYS A 43 -4.41 -2.58 -3.36
CA LYS A 43 -5.64 -2.77 -4.12
C LYS A 43 -6.78 -1.96 -3.51
N SER A 44 -6.93 -1.99 -2.19
CA SER A 44 -7.95 -1.20 -1.49
C SER A 44 -7.78 0.30 -1.74
N ILE A 45 -6.54 0.78 -1.72
CA ILE A 45 -6.24 2.18 -1.99
C ILE A 45 -6.61 2.53 -3.44
N ILE A 46 -6.26 1.68 -4.38
CA ILE A 46 -6.55 1.92 -5.81
C ILE A 46 -8.06 1.97 -6.06
N TYR A 47 -8.82 1.11 -5.40
CA TYR A 47 -10.27 1.02 -5.61
C TYR A 47 -11.06 2.12 -4.94
N GLN A 48 -10.46 2.89 -4.04
CA GLN A 48 -11.17 3.96 -3.34
C GLN A 48 -11.73 5.01 -4.30
N GLN A 49 -13.01 5.32 -4.14
CA GLN A 49 -13.71 6.39 -4.89
C GLN A 49 -13.70 6.22 -6.40
N LEU A 50 -13.46 5.00 -6.89
CA LEU A 50 -13.53 4.69 -8.31
C LEU A 50 -14.60 3.63 -8.55
N SER A 51 -15.15 3.62 -9.77
CA SER A 51 -15.99 2.49 -10.18
C SER A 51 -15.13 1.23 -10.26
N GLY A 52 -15.74 0.08 -10.01
CA GLY A 52 -15.00 -1.19 -10.08
C GLY A 52 -14.33 -1.42 -11.42
N LYS A 53 -14.95 -0.97 -12.51
CA LYS A 53 -14.42 -1.12 -13.86
C LYS A 53 -13.12 -0.33 -14.04
N VAL A 54 -13.13 0.94 -13.64
CA VAL A 54 -11.96 1.82 -13.77
C VAL A 54 -10.84 1.34 -12.83
N ALA A 55 -11.20 1.02 -11.59
CA ALA A 55 -10.23 0.57 -10.60
C ALA A 55 -9.53 -0.72 -11.05
N LYS A 56 -10.26 -1.65 -11.66
CA LYS A 56 -9.71 -2.90 -12.16
C LYS A 56 -8.67 -2.66 -13.26
N ILE A 57 -8.94 -1.71 -14.15
CA ILE A 57 -8.00 -1.35 -15.22
C ILE A 57 -6.70 -0.82 -14.62
N ILE A 58 -6.81 0.11 -13.67
CA ILE A 58 -5.65 0.70 -13.01
C ILE A 58 -4.88 -0.36 -12.23
N TYR A 59 -5.57 -1.19 -11.48
CA TYR A 59 -4.94 -2.25 -10.69
C TYR A 59 -4.20 -3.25 -11.59
N THR A 60 -4.78 -3.62 -12.72
CA THR A 60 -4.11 -4.51 -13.69
C THR A 60 -2.81 -3.89 -14.20
N ARG A 61 -2.84 -2.59 -14.51
CA ARG A 61 -1.63 -1.87 -14.93
C ARG A 61 -0.61 -1.78 -13.79
N PHE A 62 -1.10 -1.58 -12.57
CA PHE A 62 -0.26 -1.56 -11.37
C PHE A 62 0.50 -2.88 -11.22
N LEU A 63 -0.19 -4.02 -11.32
CA LEU A 63 0.43 -5.33 -11.20
C LEU A 63 1.53 -5.56 -12.23
N LYS A 64 1.36 -5.05 -13.45
CA LYS A 64 2.36 -5.20 -14.50
C LYS A 64 3.68 -4.49 -14.21
N LYS A 65 3.68 -3.50 -13.32
CA LYS A 65 4.91 -2.79 -12.96
C LYS A 65 5.86 -3.63 -12.12
N PHE A 66 5.44 -4.79 -11.65
CA PHE A 66 6.25 -5.66 -10.80
C PHE A 66 6.90 -6.83 -11.55
N ASN A 67 7.00 -6.74 -12.88
CA ASN A 67 7.74 -7.69 -13.74
C ASN A 67 7.35 -9.16 -13.48
N HIS A 68 6.04 -9.43 -13.43
CA HIS A 68 5.48 -10.78 -13.20
C HIS A 68 5.78 -11.34 -11.81
N GLN A 69 6.27 -10.50 -10.89
CA GLN A 69 6.44 -10.86 -9.49
C GLN A 69 5.27 -10.33 -8.66
N ASN A 70 5.13 -10.83 -7.45
CA ASN A 70 4.13 -10.30 -6.54
C ASN A 70 4.47 -8.86 -6.16
N PRO A 71 3.48 -7.96 -6.11
CA PRO A 71 3.73 -6.60 -5.64
C PRO A 71 4.36 -6.61 -4.24
N ASN A 72 5.36 -5.79 -4.05
CA ASN A 72 6.02 -5.66 -2.76
C ASN A 72 6.46 -4.23 -2.50
N PRO A 73 6.61 -3.84 -1.22
CA PRO A 73 6.91 -2.45 -0.88
C PRO A 73 8.21 -1.92 -1.46
N ASN A 74 9.26 -2.73 -1.45
CA ASN A 74 10.57 -2.30 -1.94
C ASN A 74 10.55 -1.98 -3.42
N ASP A 75 9.93 -2.86 -4.21
CA ASP A 75 9.82 -2.64 -5.65
C ASP A 75 8.96 -1.43 -5.96
N PHE A 76 7.88 -1.23 -5.20
CA PHE A 76 7.04 -0.05 -5.40
C PHE A 76 7.84 1.25 -5.21
N LEU A 77 8.65 1.32 -4.16
CA LEU A 77 9.46 2.51 -3.89
C LEU A 77 10.50 2.78 -4.97
N ASN A 78 10.87 1.77 -5.75
CA ASN A 78 11.82 1.92 -6.85
C ASN A 78 11.17 2.31 -8.17
N ILE A 79 9.85 2.33 -8.26
CA ILE A 79 9.13 2.75 -9.46
C ILE A 79 9.08 4.28 -9.48
N GLU A 80 9.44 4.87 -10.63
CA GLU A 80 9.35 6.32 -10.80
C GLU A 80 7.90 6.79 -10.70
N GLU A 81 7.69 7.94 -10.05
CA GLU A 81 6.35 8.50 -9.87
C GLU A 81 5.65 8.77 -11.19
N SER A 82 6.40 9.21 -12.20
CA SER A 82 5.85 9.42 -13.55
C SER A 82 5.23 8.15 -14.11
N LYS A 83 5.86 7.01 -13.87
CA LYS A 83 5.33 5.72 -14.32
C LYS A 83 4.05 5.34 -13.58
N LEU A 84 3.97 5.67 -12.30
CA LEU A 84 2.76 5.44 -11.50
C LEU A 84 1.62 6.35 -11.95
N LYS A 85 1.93 7.58 -12.36
CA LYS A 85 0.93 8.47 -12.93
C LYS A 85 0.40 7.95 -14.26
N GLU A 86 1.26 7.39 -15.09
CA GLU A 86 0.89 6.84 -16.40
C GLU A 86 -0.16 5.73 -16.29
N ILE A 87 -0.12 4.94 -15.24
CA ILE A 87 -1.11 3.86 -15.05
C ILE A 87 -2.45 4.37 -14.55
N GLY A 88 -2.54 5.64 -14.14
CA GLY A 88 -3.78 6.26 -13.71
C GLY A 88 -3.88 6.55 -12.23
N LEU A 89 -2.82 6.35 -11.45
CA LEU A 89 -2.82 6.66 -10.03
C LEU A 89 -2.77 8.17 -9.81
N SER A 90 -3.63 8.66 -8.91
CA SER A 90 -3.55 10.05 -8.46
C SER A 90 -2.33 10.25 -7.56
N TRP A 91 -1.86 11.50 -7.45
CA TRP A 91 -0.76 11.83 -6.54
C TRP A 91 -1.07 11.41 -5.11
N GLN A 92 -2.31 11.57 -4.69
CA GLN A 92 -2.75 11.19 -3.35
C GLN A 92 -2.62 9.68 -3.14
N LYS A 93 -3.02 8.87 -4.11
CA LYS A 93 -2.90 7.41 -4.01
C LYS A 93 -1.46 6.95 -4.05
N ILE A 94 -0.63 7.59 -4.88
CA ILE A 94 0.81 7.32 -4.89
C ILE A 94 1.41 7.58 -3.50
N LYS A 95 1.06 8.72 -2.90
CA LYS A 95 1.53 9.07 -1.56
C LYS A 95 1.08 8.05 -0.51
N TYR A 96 -0.18 7.62 -0.58
CA TYR A 96 -0.70 6.63 0.36
C TYR A 96 0.02 5.29 0.24
N ILE A 97 0.27 4.83 -0.99
CA ILE A 97 0.95 3.55 -1.20
C ILE A 97 2.43 3.66 -0.78
N LYS A 98 3.06 4.82 -0.99
CA LYS A 98 4.42 5.07 -0.47
C LYS A 98 4.47 4.99 1.04
N ASN A 99 3.51 5.63 1.72
CA ASN A 99 3.44 5.59 3.18
C ASN A 99 3.20 4.15 3.66
N LEU A 100 2.33 3.43 2.99
CA LEU A 100 2.09 2.01 3.27
C LEU A 100 3.36 1.19 3.09
N SER A 101 4.08 1.42 1.99
CA SER A 101 5.33 0.72 1.70
C SER A 101 6.37 0.94 2.79
N ASN A 102 6.56 2.20 3.20
CA ASN A 102 7.49 2.54 4.26
C ASN A 102 7.08 1.91 5.59
N PHE A 103 5.79 1.91 5.89
CA PHE A 103 5.26 1.26 7.09
C PHE A 103 5.57 -0.23 7.10
N LEU A 104 5.26 -0.92 6.00
CA LEU A 104 5.46 -2.37 5.93
C LEU A 104 6.93 -2.74 5.99
N ILE A 105 7.81 -1.95 5.38
CA ILE A 105 9.25 -2.16 5.47
C ILE A 105 9.72 -1.94 6.91
N PHE A 106 9.23 -0.89 7.56
CA PHE A 106 9.60 -0.55 8.94
C PHE A 106 9.23 -1.68 9.91
N VAL A 107 8.00 -2.22 9.81
CA VAL A 107 7.54 -3.24 10.76
C VAL A 107 8.06 -4.64 10.44
N ASN A 108 8.60 -4.86 9.26
CA ASN A 108 9.13 -6.16 8.86
C ASN A 108 10.54 -6.40 9.42
N PHE A 109 11.08 -5.43 10.14
CA PHE A 109 12.31 -5.61 10.90
C PHE A 109 11.96 -5.87 12.35
#